data_f2a869257e60f239647a2b8a22b48690
#
_entry.id   f2a869257e60f239647a2b8a22b48690
#
_cell.length_a   1.000
_cell.length_b   1.000
_cell.length_c   1.000
_cell.angle_alpha   90.00
_cell.angle_beta   90.00
_cell.angle_gamma   90.00
#
_symmetry.space_group_name_H-M   'P 1'
#
loop_
_entity.id
_entity.type
_entity.pdbx_description
1 polymer ?
#
loop_
_entity_poly.entity_id
_entity_poly.type
_entity_poly.pdbx_seq_one_letter_code
_entity_poly.pdbx_strand_id
1 'polypeptide(L)' 'MEKVQITTEYIKLDALLKFAALVGTGGEAKTAVADGLVSVNGEQCTMRGKKIRPGDRVCFADSELLVERAP' A
#
# COMPACT_ATOMS: atom_id res chain seq x y z
N MET A 1 -8.18 1.80 -11.36
CA MET A 1 -7.07 2.19 -10.44
C MET A 1 -7.54 3.28 -9.50
N GLU A 2 -7.41 3.06 -8.22
CA GLU A 2 -7.74 4.05 -7.22
C GLU A 2 -6.53 4.93 -6.91
N LYS A 3 -6.75 6.23 -6.79
CA LYS A 3 -5.68 7.17 -6.45
C LYS A 3 -5.76 7.49 -4.96
N VAL A 4 -4.61 7.41 -4.29
CA VAL A 4 -4.50 7.69 -2.86
C VAL A 4 -3.55 8.87 -2.68
N GLN A 5 -4.04 9.95 -2.09
CA GLN A 5 -3.23 11.14 -1.86
C GLN A 5 -2.65 11.12 -0.46
N ILE A 6 -1.36 11.40 -0.35
CA ILE A 6 -0.68 11.51 0.94
C ILE A 6 -0.07 12.91 1.07
N THR A 7 0.04 13.37 2.31
CA THR A 7 0.60 14.70 2.60
C THR A 7 2.05 14.61 3.09
N THR A 8 2.58 13.40 3.20
CA THR A 8 3.94 13.13 3.68
C THR A 8 4.81 12.69 2.52
N GLU A 9 6.11 12.58 2.74
CA GLU A 9 7.04 12.11 1.70
C GLU A 9 6.81 10.67 1.31
N TYR A 10 6.34 9.86 2.26
CA TYR A 10 6.05 8.45 2.02
C TYR A 10 5.01 7.97 3.03
N ILE A 11 4.46 6.79 2.76
CA ILE A 11 3.60 6.07 3.69
C ILE A 11 4.10 4.63 3.75
N LYS A 12 4.10 4.01 4.92
CA LYS A 12 4.49 2.61 5.02
C LYS A 12 3.42 1.72 4.38
N LEU A 13 3.85 0.61 3.78
CA LEU A 13 2.95 -0.27 3.03
C LEU A 13 1.76 -0.75 3.86
N ASP A 14 1.98 -1.21 5.08
CA ASP A 14 0.90 -1.66 5.96
C ASP A 14 -0.08 -0.52 6.29
N ALA A 15 0.45 0.67 6.55
CA ALA A 15 -0.37 1.84 6.83
C ALA A 15 -1.18 2.25 5.60
N LEU A 16 -0.61 2.11 4.40
CA LEU A 16 -1.31 2.42 3.16
C LEU A 16 -2.52 1.50 2.94
N LEU A 17 -2.37 0.20 3.18
CA LEU A 17 -3.46 -0.76 3.02
C LEU A 17 -4.62 -0.42 3.95
N LYS A 18 -4.32 -0.01 5.17
CA LYS A 18 -5.34 0.40 6.12
C LYS A 18 -5.95 1.75 5.74
N PHE A 19 -5.12 2.69 5.34
CA PHE A 19 -5.55 4.04 4.95
C PHE A 19 -6.50 3.98 3.75
N ALA A 20 -6.24 3.10 2.80
CA ALA A 20 -7.08 2.92 1.62
C ALA A 20 -8.28 2.01 1.88
N ALA A 21 -8.46 1.55 3.11
CA ALA A 21 -9.55 0.67 3.53
C ALA A 21 -9.57 -0.68 2.79
N LEU A 22 -8.42 -1.15 2.33
CA LEU A 22 -8.30 -2.48 1.72
C LEU A 22 -8.29 -3.57 2.79
N VAL A 23 -7.90 -3.20 4.01
CA VAL A 23 -7.94 -4.05 5.19
C VAL A 23 -8.55 -3.25 6.33
N GLY A 24 -9.12 -3.94 7.32
CA GLY A 24 -9.80 -3.29 8.43
C GLY A 24 -8.90 -2.95 9.61
N THR A 25 -7.78 -3.65 9.76
CA THR A 25 -6.88 -3.48 10.91
C THR A 25 -5.42 -3.56 10.47
N GLY A 26 -4.53 -3.05 11.32
CA GLY A 26 -3.09 -3.17 11.10
C GLY A 26 -2.61 -4.62 11.10
N GLY A 27 -3.27 -5.49 11.89
CA GLY A 27 -2.93 -6.91 11.91
C GLY A 27 -3.26 -7.59 10.59
N GLU A 28 -4.39 -7.24 9.98
CA GLU A 28 -4.72 -7.75 8.65
C GLU A 28 -3.73 -7.29 7.60
N ALA A 29 -3.31 -6.03 7.67
CA ALA A 29 -2.31 -5.48 6.75
C ALA A 29 -0.99 -6.25 6.89
N LYS A 30 -0.54 -6.48 8.12
CA LYS A 30 0.68 -7.21 8.38
C LYS A 30 0.63 -8.62 7.79
N THR A 31 -0.48 -9.33 8.00
CA THR A 31 -0.67 -10.67 7.49
C THR A 31 -0.70 -10.69 5.97
N ALA A 32 -1.43 -9.79 5.35
CA ALA A 32 -1.51 -9.71 3.89
C ALA A 32 -0.14 -9.50 3.25
N VAL A 33 0.66 -8.60 3.82
CA VAL A 33 2.00 -8.33 3.32
C VAL A 33 2.92 -9.54 3.53
N ALA A 34 2.90 -10.11 4.74
CA ALA A 34 3.76 -11.26 5.07
C ALA A 34 3.44 -12.48 4.22
N ASP A 35 2.17 -12.67 3.85
CA ASP A 35 1.74 -13.80 3.02
C ASP A 35 2.02 -13.58 1.53
N GLY A 36 2.62 -12.45 1.17
CA GLY A 36 2.97 -12.18 -0.22
C GLY A 36 1.80 -11.82 -1.11
N LEU A 37 0.70 -11.33 -0.53
CA LEU A 37 -0.50 -10.98 -1.27
C LEU A 37 -0.45 -9.57 -1.86
N VAL A 38 0.61 -8.83 -1.59
CA VAL A 38 0.76 -7.44 -1.99
C VAL A 38 1.94 -7.30 -2.93
N SER A 39 1.76 -6.54 -4.00
CA SER A 39 2.85 -6.19 -4.90
C SER A 39 3.00 -4.68 -4.98
N VAL A 40 4.24 -4.24 -5.22
CA VAL A 40 4.59 -2.83 -5.37
C VAL A 40 5.32 -2.69 -6.69
N ASN A 41 4.77 -1.85 -7.58
CA ASN A 41 5.33 -1.64 -8.91
C ASN A 41 5.56 -2.96 -9.68
N GLY A 42 4.62 -3.90 -9.51
CA GLY A 42 4.66 -5.19 -10.20
C GLY A 42 5.50 -6.26 -9.52
N GLU A 43 6.13 -5.97 -8.39
CA GLU A 43 6.95 -6.93 -7.65
C GLU A 43 6.31 -7.28 -6.33
N GLN A 44 6.29 -8.58 -6.00
CA GLN A 44 5.79 -9.04 -4.72
C GLN A 44 6.62 -8.42 -3.59
N CYS A 45 5.94 -7.89 -2.58
CA CYS A 45 6.59 -7.26 -1.45
C CYS A 45 6.10 -7.89 -0.17
N THR A 46 7.04 -8.39 0.65
CA THR A 46 6.72 -8.98 1.95
C THR A 46 7.17 -8.13 3.13
N MET A 47 7.63 -6.90 2.83
CA MET A 47 8.08 -5.96 3.86
C MET A 47 6.98 -4.96 4.18
N ARG A 48 6.32 -5.14 5.32
CA ARG A 48 5.22 -4.25 5.73
C ARG A 48 5.66 -2.81 5.96
N GLY A 49 6.92 -2.62 6.31
CA GLY A 49 7.50 -1.29 6.54
C GLY A 49 8.08 -0.64 5.30
N LYS A 50 7.86 -1.21 4.11
CA LYS A 50 8.37 -0.61 2.89
C LYS A 50 7.79 0.78 2.71
N LYS A 51 8.65 1.74 2.41
CA LYS A 51 8.25 3.13 2.16
C LYS A 51 7.65 3.25 0.76
N ILE A 52 6.39 3.62 0.70
CA ILE A 52 5.67 3.85 -0.55
C ILE A 52 5.63 5.34 -0.80
N ARG A 53 6.12 5.76 -1.94
CA ARG A 53 6.24 7.18 -2.30
C ARG A 53 5.26 7.55 -3.41
N PRO A 54 4.98 8.84 -3.61
CA PRO A 54 4.18 9.27 -4.75
C PRO A 54 4.75 8.73 -6.06
N GLY A 55 3.87 8.19 -6.89
CA GLY A 55 4.25 7.52 -8.12
C GLY A 55 4.31 6.00 -8.02
N ASP A 56 4.33 5.45 -6.81
CA ASP A 56 4.34 4.01 -6.63
C ASP A 56 2.94 3.42 -6.81
N ARG A 57 2.89 2.21 -7.37
CA ARG A 57 1.66 1.46 -7.53
C ARG A 57 1.67 0.27 -6.58
N VAL A 58 0.54 0.06 -5.92
CA VAL A 58 0.38 -1.04 -4.98
C VAL A 58 -0.84 -1.84 -5.38
N CYS A 59 -0.67 -3.15 -5.49
CA CYS A 59 -1.76 -4.07 -5.83
C CYS A 59 -2.00 -5.03 -4.67
N PHE A 60 -3.26 -5.23 -4.34
CA PHE A 60 -3.68 -6.19 -3.32
C PHE A 60 -5.04 -6.74 -3.74
N ALA A 61 -5.13 -8.06 -3.91
CA ALA A 61 -6.33 -8.71 -4.43
C ALA A 61 -6.71 -8.10 -5.78
N ASP A 62 -7.95 -7.67 -5.96
CA ASP A 62 -8.41 -7.05 -7.21
C ASP A 62 -8.24 -5.53 -7.21
N SER A 63 -7.61 -4.99 -6.18
CA SER A 63 -7.44 -3.55 -6.03
C SER A 63 -6.06 -3.09 -6.47
N GLU A 64 -6.01 -1.95 -7.15
CA GLU A 64 -4.76 -1.32 -7.56
C GLU A 64 -4.79 0.13 -7.12
N LEU A 65 -3.75 0.57 -6.43
CA LEU A 65 -3.62 1.92 -5.91
C LEU A 65 -2.46 2.64 -6.60
N LEU A 66 -2.67 3.91 -6.93
CA LEU A 66 -1.59 4.80 -7.32
C LEU A 66 -1.46 5.85 -6.22
N VAL A 67 -0.28 5.92 -5.62
CA VAL A 67 -0.01 6.90 -4.57
C VAL A 67 0.39 8.22 -5.21
N GLU A 68 -0.22 9.30 -4.73
CA GLU A 68 0.06 10.65 -5.22
C GLU A 68 0.33 11.58 -4.05
N ARG A 69 1.11 12.62 -4.29
CA ARG A 69 1.31 13.68 -3.30
C ARG A 69 0.16 14.67 -3.40
N ALA A 70 -0.48 14.96 -2.26
CA ALA A 70 -1.52 15.99 -2.21
C ALA A 70 -0.90 17.36 -2.50
N PRO A 71 -1.62 18.23 -3.23
CA PRO A 71 -1.12 19.56 -3.55
C PRO A 71 -0.96 20.43 -2.30
#